data_e31cf7bb21eb7c49710ae64c1c215776
#
_entry.id   e31cf7bb21eb7c49710ae64c1c215776
#
_cell.length_a   1.000
_cell.length_b   1.000
_cell.length_c   1.000
_cell.angle_alpha   90.00
_cell.angle_beta   90.00
_cell.angle_gamma   90.00
#
_symmetry.space_group_name_H-M   'P 1'
#
loop_
_entity.id
_entity.type
_entity.pdbx_description
1 polymer ?
#
loop_
_entity_poly.entity_id
_entity_poly.type
_entity_poly.pdbx_seq_one_letter_code
_entity_poly.pdbx_strand_id
1 'polypeptide(L)'
;MMAARASAAAQGARRADRGGFTLLEAVVALAIIGLVCVGVLGAYGATLRADVNAADRLPLAALAEERIAAVDLAPGSLERLPDSLARGTFTAPYASATWDTEVRRIQGTTSLYDVIVRVRDGTDVFTLRTRRARAAVSAGEGAP
;
A
#
# COMPACT_ATOMS: atom_id res chain seq x y z
N MET A 1 -23.68 -90.42 6.03
CA MET A 1 -24.79 -89.63 6.60
C MET A 1 -24.37 -88.18 6.58
N MET A 2 -25.08 -87.39 5.80
CA MET A 2 -25.45 -85.98 6.02
C MET A 2 -24.31 -85.04 6.37
N ALA A 3 -24.07 -84.18 5.55
CA ALA A 3 -24.52 -82.89 5.10
C ALA A 3 -23.44 -81.88 5.39
N ALA A 4 -22.89 -81.28 4.40
CA ALA A 4 -22.44 -79.89 4.41
C ALA A 4 -22.40 -79.38 2.98
N ARG A 5 -23.59 -79.14 2.46
CA ARG A 5 -23.78 -78.08 1.46
C ARG A 5 -23.91 -76.79 2.26
N ALA A 6 -23.07 -75.90 2.06
CA ALA A 6 -23.43 -74.52 2.14
C ALA A 6 -22.19 -73.63 1.90
N SER A 7 -22.39 -72.76 1.04
CA SER A 7 -21.77 -71.45 0.99
C SER A 7 -20.62 -71.24 0.00
N ALA A 8 -20.93 -71.52 -1.23
CA ALA A 8 -20.30 -70.89 -2.35
C ALA A 8 -21.20 -69.73 -2.85
N ALA A 9 -21.48 -68.78 -1.97
CA ALA A 9 -22.27 -67.64 -2.37
C ALA A 9 -21.62 -66.38 -1.75
N ALA A 10 -21.34 -65.45 -2.58
CA ALA A 10 -20.95 -64.07 -2.23
C ALA A 10 -19.44 -63.77 -2.17
N GLN A 11 -18.70 -64.22 -3.13
CA GLN A 11 -17.59 -63.40 -3.60
C GLN A 11 -18.06 -62.66 -4.84
N GLY A 12 -19.05 -61.77 -4.63
CA GLY A 12 -19.38 -60.68 -5.54
C GLY A 12 -18.19 -59.77 -5.61
N ALA A 13 -17.34 -60.05 -6.58
CA ALA A 13 -16.28 -59.17 -6.97
C ALA A 13 -16.88 -57.78 -7.18
N ARG A 14 -16.64 -56.88 -6.25
CA ARG A 14 -16.67 -55.45 -6.54
C ARG A 14 -15.59 -55.23 -7.58
N ARG A 15 -15.94 -55.40 -8.85
CA ARG A 15 -15.19 -54.81 -9.94
C ARG A 15 -15.20 -53.33 -9.64
N ALA A 16 -14.12 -52.84 -9.05
CA ALA A 16 -13.81 -51.45 -9.05
C ALA A 16 -13.87 -51.05 -10.53
N ASP A 17 -14.88 -50.26 -10.83
CA ASP A 17 -15.07 -49.66 -12.15
C ASP A 17 -13.81 -48.84 -12.39
N ARG A 18 -12.85 -49.40 -13.10
CA ARG A 18 -11.69 -48.70 -13.62
C ARG A 18 -12.19 -47.90 -14.79
N GLY A 19 -12.97 -46.84 -14.49
CA GLY A 19 -13.31 -45.84 -15.47
C GLY A 19 -12.00 -45.26 -16.00
N GLY A 20 -11.60 -45.63 -17.19
CA GLY A 20 -10.49 -45.04 -17.87
C GLY A 20 -10.79 -43.56 -18.03
N PHE A 21 -9.79 -42.72 -17.75
CA PHE A 21 -9.85 -41.28 -17.99
C PHE A 21 -10.29 -41.04 -19.43
N THR A 22 -11.37 -40.34 -19.63
CA THR A 22 -11.83 -40.02 -20.97
C THR A 22 -10.97 -38.89 -21.55
N LEU A 23 -10.75 -38.92 -22.86
CA LEU A 23 -9.97 -37.89 -23.54
C LEU A 23 -10.58 -36.49 -23.31
N LEU A 24 -11.91 -36.43 -23.20
CA LEU A 24 -12.63 -35.18 -22.87
C LEU A 24 -12.25 -34.67 -21.47
N GLU A 25 -12.17 -35.55 -20.48
CA GLU A 25 -11.82 -35.17 -19.10
C GLU A 25 -10.39 -34.63 -19.00
N ALA A 26 -9.46 -35.24 -19.73
CA ALA A 26 -8.09 -34.75 -19.83
C ALA A 26 -8.02 -33.33 -20.48
N VAL A 27 -8.79 -33.10 -21.55
CA VAL A 27 -8.84 -31.80 -22.21
C VAL A 27 -9.46 -30.75 -21.29
N VAL A 28 -10.55 -31.08 -20.59
CA VAL A 28 -11.18 -30.17 -19.62
C VAL A 28 -10.23 -29.84 -18.46
N ALA A 29 -9.55 -30.85 -17.91
CA ALA A 29 -8.57 -30.64 -16.85
C ALA A 29 -7.44 -29.71 -17.29
N LEU A 30 -6.89 -29.92 -18.50
CA LEU A 30 -5.86 -29.02 -19.07
C LEU A 30 -6.37 -27.61 -19.28
N ALA A 31 -7.62 -27.46 -19.74
CA ALA A 31 -8.23 -26.14 -19.91
C ALA A 31 -8.37 -25.40 -18.58
N ILE A 32 -8.80 -26.10 -17.52
CA ILE A 32 -8.91 -25.52 -16.16
C ILE A 32 -7.54 -25.13 -15.64
N ILE A 33 -6.53 -25.99 -15.76
CA ILE A 33 -5.16 -25.69 -15.33
C ILE A 33 -4.63 -24.48 -16.09
N GLY A 34 -4.82 -24.41 -17.42
CA GLY A 34 -4.41 -23.29 -18.23
C GLY A 34 -5.05 -21.98 -17.76
N LEU A 35 -6.35 -21.98 -17.49
CA LEU A 35 -7.07 -20.81 -16.98
C LEU A 35 -6.55 -20.34 -15.61
N VAL A 36 -6.31 -21.29 -14.71
CA VAL A 36 -5.74 -21.00 -13.37
C VAL A 36 -4.33 -20.41 -13.51
N CYS A 37 -3.48 -20.98 -14.36
CA CYS A 37 -2.13 -20.47 -14.59
C CYS A 37 -2.16 -19.03 -15.12
N VAL A 38 -3.02 -18.71 -16.08
CA VAL A 38 -3.18 -17.34 -16.61
C VAL A 38 -3.63 -16.39 -15.52
N GLY A 39 -4.59 -16.80 -14.68
CA GLY A 39 -5.07 -16.00 -13.56
C GLY A 39 -3.97 -15.72 -12.53
N VAL A 40 -3.21 -16.72 -12.15
CA VAL A 40 -2.11 -16.61 -11.18
C VAL A 40 -0.99 -15.70 -11.73
N LEU A 41 -0.57 -15.90 -12.98
CA LEU A 41 0.45 -15.07 -13.62
C LEU A 41 -0.01 -13.61 -13.75
N GLY A 42 -1.29 -13.38 -14.05
CA GLY A 42 -1.88 -12.04 -14.08
C GLY A 42 -1.84 -11.36 -12.70
N ALA A 43 -2.18 -12.09 -11.64
CA ALA A 43 -2.11 -11.57 -10.27
C ALA A 43 -0.68 -11.25 -9.85
N TYR A 44 0.29 -12.12 -10.14
CA TYR A 44 1.71 -11.85 -9.88
C TYR A 44 2.22 -10.62 -10.64
N GLY A 45 1.84 -10.46 -11.90
CA GLY A 45 2.22 -9.27 -12.68
C GLY A 45 1.65 -7.98 -12.10
N ALA A 46 0.47 -8.01 -11.49
CA ALA A 46 -0.13 -6.85 -10.84
C ALA A 46 0.62 -6.50 -9.53
N THR A 47 0.97 -7.48 -8.70
CA THR A 47 1.75 -7.26 -7.48
C THR A 47 3.13 -6.70 -7.77
N LEU A 48 3.85 -7.25 -8.73
CA LEU A 48 5.17 -6.75 -9.12
C LEU A 48 5.13 -5.28 -9.59
N ARG A 49 4.12 -4.90 -10.36
CA ARG A 49 3.95 -3.48 -10.75
C ARG A 49 3.64 -2.58 -9.56
N ALA A 50 2.84 -3.06 -8.62
CA ALA A 50 2.54 -2.31 -7.40
C ALA A 50 3.81 -2.12 -6.54
N ASP A 51 4.65 -3.15 -6.42
CA ASP A 51 5.90 -3.09 -5.66
C ASP A 51 6.92 -2.13 -6.29
N VAL A 52 7.07 -2.15 -7.62
CA VAL A 52 7.94 -1.20 -8.34
C VAL A 52 7.44 0.23 -8.13
N ASN A 53 6.15 0.48 -8.34
CA ASN A 53 5.57 1.81 -8.13
C ASN A 53 5.67 2.29 -6.66
N ALA A 54 5.63 1.37 -5.69
CA ALA A 54 5.84 1.70 -4.30
C ALA A 54 7.31 2.04 -4.03
N ALA A 55 8.25 1.28 -4.58
CA ALA A 55 9.68 1.53 -4.45
C ALA A 55 10.09 2.90 -5.01
N ASP A 56 9.54 3.29 -6.15
CA ASP A 56 9.81 4.59 -6.77
C ASP A 56 9.28 5.77 -5.93
N ARG A 57 8.26 5.54 -5.08
CA ARG A 57 7.70 6.57 -4.20
C ARG A 57 8.38 6.68 -2.84
N LEU A 58 9.13 5.67 -2.42
CA LEU A 58 9.81 5.68 -1.13
C LEU A 58 10.76 6.88 -0.94
N PRO A 59 11.59 7.27 -1.93
CA PRO A 59 12.42 8.46 -1.80
C PRO A 59 11.62 9.73 -1.59
N LEU A 60 10.53 9.91 -2.34
CA LEU A 60 9.67 11.08 -2.23
C LEU A 60 8.96 11.15 -0.87
N ALA A 61 8.58 9.98 -0.32
CA ALA A 61 7.99 9.88 1.01
C ALA A 61 9.00 10.31 2.08
N ALA A 62 10.23 9.82 2.02
CA ALA A 62 11.29 10.19 2.95
C ALA A 62 11.60 11.71 2.90
N LEU A 63 11.64 12.29 1.71
CA LEU A 63 11.80 13.72 1.51
C LEU A 63 10.63 14.54 2.10
N ALA A 64 9.40 14.04 1.96
CA ALA A 64 8.23 14.68 2.55
C ALA A 64 8.25 14.64 4.08
N GLU A 65 8.69 13.51 4.66
CA GLU A 65 8.87 13.39 6.12
C GLU A 65 9.95 14.33 6.64
N GLU A 66 11.07 14.46 5.94
CA GLU A 66 12.11 15.43 6.27
C GLU A 66 11.56 16.86 6.31
N ARG A 67 10.70 17.24 5.36
CA ARG A 67 10.09 18.57 5.35
C ARG A 67 9.11 18.77 6.49
N ILE A 68 8.32 17.75 6.85
CA ILE A 68 7.46 17.83 8.04
C ILE A 68 8.28 18.00 9.31
N ALA A 69 9.37 17.25 9.46
CA ALA A 69 10.26 17.41 10.60
C ALA A 69 10.85 18.83 10.67
N ALA A 70 11.21 19.43 9.54
CA ALA A 70 11.67 20.81 9.49
C ALA A 70 10.59 21.81 9.93
N VAL A 71 9.34 21.58 9.53
CA VAL A 71 8.19 22.39 9.98
C VAL A 71 7.95 22.24 11.48
N ASP A 72 8.09 21.03 12.01
CA ASP A 72 7.92 20.76 13.45
C ASP A 72 8.98 21.46 14.30
N LEU A 73 10.19 21.60 13.78
CA LEU A 73 11.31 22.27 14.44
C LEU A 73 11.28 23.81 14.26
N ALA A 74 10.46 24.33 13.36
CA ALA A 74 10.39 25.77 13.12
C ALA A 74 9.85 26.50 14.35
N PRO A 75 10.52 27.59 14.77
CA PRO A 75 10.01 28.43 15.84
C PRO A 75 8.80 29.24 15.36
N GLY A 76 7.90 29.55 16.29
CA GLY A 76 6.77 30.42 16.02
C GLY A 76 5.48 29.70 15.68
N SER A 77 4.52 30.44 15.15
CA SER A 77 3.19 29.93 14.82
C SER A 77 3.19 29.25 13.44
N LEU A 78 2.46 28.15 13.33
CA LEU A 78 2.28 27.45 12.04
C LEU A 78 1.50 28.27 11.00
N GLU A 79 0.81 29.33 11.42
CA GLU A 79 0.05 30.20 10.52
C GLU A 79 0.93 31.07 9.60
N ARG A 80 2.16 31.32 10.02
CA ARG A 80 3.14 32.11 9.27
C ARG A 80 4.41 31.30 9.08
N LEU A 81 4.33 30.33 8.18
CA LEU A 81 5.54 29.60 7.80
C LEU A 81 6.50 30.56 7.09
N PRO A 82 7.80 30.54 7.45
CA PRO A 82 8.82 31.23 6.65
C PRO A 82 8.81 30.71 5.20
N ASP A 83 9.10 31.58 4.24
CA ASP A 83 9.16 31.21 2.81
C ASP A 83 10.09 30.02 2.57
N SER A 84 11.18 29.93 3.33
CA SER A 84 12.13 28.80 3.30
C SER A 84 11.55 27.46 3.73
N LEU A 85 10.37 27.43 4.37
CA LEU A 85 9.64 26.23 4.75
C LEU A 85 8.32 26.10 3.99
N ALA A 86 7.94 27.10 3.20
CA ALA A 86 6.74 27.07 2.38
C ALA A 86 6.99 26.38 1.03
N ARG A 87 8.14 26.60 0.42
CA ARG A 87 8.51 25.99 -0.87
C ARG A 87 10.03 26.01 -1.08
N GLY A 88 10.49 25.09 -1.93
CA GLY A 88 11.90 25.04 -2.30
C GLY A 88 12.26 23.86 -3.17
N THR A 89 13.56 23.68 -3.33
CA THR A 89 14.17 22.55 -4.03
C THR A 89 15.04 21.79 -3.06
N PHE A 90 15.21 20.50 -3.30
CA PHE A 90 16.15 19.69 -2.53
C PHE A 90 17.58 19.88 -3.06
N THR A 91 18.55 19.47 -2.26
CA THR A 91 19.96 19.40 -2.68
C THR A 91 20.26 18.03 -3.28
N ALA A 92 21.44 17.86 -3.87
CA ALA A 92 21.88 16.57 -4.38
C ALA A 92 21.76 15.47 -3.29
N PRO A 93 21.33 14.26 -3.63
CA PRO A 93 21.08 13.73 -4.98
C PRO A 93 19.72 14.08 -5.61
N TYR A 94 18.83 14.78 -4.91
CA TYR A 94 17.44 15.04 -5.34
C TYR A 94 17.24 16.50 -5.83
N ALA A 95 18.23 17.06 -6.51
CA ALA A 95 18.19 18.46 -6.94
C ALA A 95 17.08 18.78 -7.96
N SER A 96 16.51 17.78 -8.63
CA SER A 96 15.34 17.90 -9.52
C SER A 96 14.03 17.97 -8.76
N ALA A 97 14.01 17.49 -7.51
CA ALA A 97 12.81 17.46 -6.72
C ALA A 97 12.50 18.83 -6.10
N THR A 98 11.25 19.20 -6.15
CA THR A 98 10.70 20.43 -5.54
C THR A 98 9.67 20.05 -4.47
N TRP A 99 9.48 20.96 -3.54
CA TRP A 99 8.47 20.76 -2.51
C TRP A 99 7.68 22.04 -2.24
N ASP A 100 6.43 21.87 -1.83
CA ASP A 100 5.58 22.91 -1.29
C ASP A 100 4.90 22.41 0.00
N THR A 101 4.81 23.30 0.97
CA THR A 101 4.16 23.06 2.26
C THR A 101 2.99 24.00 2.42
N GLU A 102 1.82 23.46 2.67
CA GLU A 102 0.59 24.19 2.95
C GLU A 102 0.16 23.89 4.38
N VAL A 103 -0.14 24.94 5.14
CA VAL A 103 -0.66 24.82 6.50
C VAL A 103 -2.04 25.46 6.56
N ARG A 104 -3.00 24.70 7.05
CA ARG A 104 -4.38 25.15 7.21
C ARG A 104 -4.82 24.94 8.65
N ARG A 105 -5.34 25.98 9.29
CA ARG A 105 -5.96 25.82 10.61
C ARG A 105 -7.29 25.08 10.48
N ILE A 106 -7.52 24.12 11.38
CA ILE A 106 -8.78 23.41 11.42
C ILE A 106 -9.82 24.28 12.12
N GLN A 107 -10.95 24.52 11.46
CA GLN A 107 -12.03 25.32 12.00
C GLN A 107 -12.58 24.71 13.30
N GLY A 108 -12.88 25.58 14.28
CA GLY A 108 -13.36 25.16 15.59
C GLY A 108 -12.27 24.77 16.58
N THR A 109 -10.99 24.87 16.21
CA THR A 109 -9.85 24.63 17.12
C THR A 109 -8.87 25.78 17.06
N THR A 110 -8.26 26.12 18.21
CA THR A 110 -7.27 27.20 18.31
C THR A 110 -5.84 26.73 18.09
N SER A 111 -5.61 25.42 18.17
CA SER A 111 -4.26 24.86 18.21
C SER A 111 -4.01 23.71 17.23
N LEU A 112 -4.99 23.35 16.38
CA LEU A 112 -4.86 22.21 15.49
C LEU A 112 -4.74 22.67 14.03
N TYR A 113 -3.72 22.14 13.34
CA TYR A 113 -3.39 22.51 11.97
C TYR A 113 -3.28 21.25 11.10
N ASP A 114 -3.78 21.32 9.89
CA ASP A 114 -3.46 20.38 8.81
C ASP A 114 -2.22 20.89 8.09
N VAL A 115 -1.17 20.09 8.09
CA VAL A 115 0.07 20.33 7.35
C VAL A 115 0.11 19.40 6.17
N ILE A 116 0.25 19.95 4.98
CA ILE A 116 0.26 19.20 3.72
C ILE A 116 1.59 19.52 3.03
N VAL A 117 2.42 18.51 2.87
CA VAL A 117 3.67 18.63 2.12
C VAL A 117 3.52 17.87 0.80
N ARG A 118 3.82 18.54 -0.30
CA ARG A 118 3.85 17.91 -1.63
C ARG A 118 5.28 17.95 -2.13
N VAL A 119 5.79 16.80 -2.50
CA VAL A 119 7.09 16.64 -3.15
C VAL A 119 6.86 16.21 -4.58
N ARG A 120 7.53 16.88 -5.52
CA ARG A 120 7.44 16.59 -6.96
C ARG A 120 8.83 16.33 -7.51
N ASP A 121 8.96 15.29 -8.29
CA ASP A 121 10.16 15.00 -9.08
C ASP A 121 9.71 14.57 -10.48
N GLY A 122 9.97 15.40 -11.48
CA GLY A 122 9.44 15.19 -12.82
C GLY A 122 7.91 15.12 -12.85
N THR A 123 7.37 13.95 -13.25
CA THR A 123 5.92 13.68 -13.29
C THR A 123 5.37 13.11 -11.99
N ASP A 124 6.25 12.65 -11.11
CA ASP A 124 5.84 11.99 -9.87
C ASP A 124 5.56 13.01 -8.77
N VAL A 125 4.45 12.79 -8.09
CA VAL A 125 4.01 13.64 -6.98
C VAL A 125 3.68 12.77 -5.79
N PHE A 126 4.30 13.08 -4.66
CA PHE A 126 3.95 12.50 -3.38
C PHE A 126 3.36 13.56 -2.46
N THR A 127 2.25 13.26 -1.82
CA THR A 127 1.58 14.18 -0.88
C THR A 127 1.47 13.54 0.49
N LEU A 128 2.09 14.15 1.48
CA LEU A 128 1.98 13.77 2.88
C LEU A 128 1.11 14.77 3.61
N ARG A 129 0.04 14.28 4.23
CA ARG A 129 -0.85 15.09 5.06
C ARG A 129 -0.79 14.62 6.50
N THR A 130 -0.58 15.54 7.41
CA THR A 130 -0.52 15.26 8.84
C THR A 130 -1.24 16.34 9.63
N ARG A 131 -1.70 15.99 10.83
CA ARG A 131 -2.25 16.96 11.77
C ARG A 131 -1.26 17.27 12.86
N ARG A 132 -1.10 18.54 13.16
CA ARG A 132 -0.20 19.02 14.21
C ARG A 132 -0.97 19.89 15.19
N ALA A 133 -0.78 19.61 16.48
CA ALA A 133 -1.21 20.47 17.54
C ALA A 133 -0.03 21.38 17.93
N ARG A 134 -0.23 22.69 17.87
CA ARG A 134 0.73 23.66 18.40
C ARG A 134 -0.02 24.72 19.19
N ALA A 135 0.35 24.89 20.45
CA ALA A 135 -0.22 25.95 21.26
C ALA A 135 0.03 27.30 20.55
N ALA A 136 -0.98 28.14 20.48
CA ALA A 136 -0.77 29.53 20.10
C ALA A 136 0.27 30.09 21.08
N VAL A 137 1.38 30.60 20.55
CA VAL A 137 2.28 31.39 21.38
C VAL A 137 1.46 32.61 21.78
N SER A 138 0.95 32.59 23.03
CA SER A 138 0.41 33.81 23.62
C SER A 138 1.54 34.82 23.57
N ALA A 139 1.36 35.87 22.79
CA ALA A 139 2.16 37.07 22.92
C ALA A 139 1.82 37.63 24.32
N GLY A 140 2.39 36.95 25.31
CA GLY A 140 2.25 37.23 26.71
C GLY A 140 3.27 38.27 27.02
N GLU A 141 2.70 39.29 27.47
CA GLU A 141 2.92 39.77 28.78
C GLU A 141 4.40 39.93 29.12
N GLY A 142 4.97 40.91 28.51
CA GLY A 142 6.14 41.59 28.98
C GLY A 142 5.75 43.03 29.30
N ALA A 143 5.33 43.21 30.49
CA ALA A 143 5.44 44.48 31.22
C ALA A 143 6.01 44.12 32.60
N PRO A 144 6.66 44.95 33.32
CA PRO A 144 6.55 46.39 33.42
C PRO A 144 7.72 47.20 32.93
#